data_70ba3fa652c2d477b5f0bd8f7d9c5122
#
_entry.id   70ba3fa652c2d477b5f0bd8f7d9c5122
#
_cell.length_a   1.000
_cell.length_b   1.000
_cell.length_c   1.000
_cell.angle_alpha   90.00
_cell.angle_beta   90.00
_cell.angle_gamma   90.00
#
_symmetry.space_group_name_H-M   'P 1'
#
loop_
_entity.id
_entity.type
_entity.pdbx_description
1 polymer ?
#
loop_
_entity_poly.entity_id
_entity_poly.type
_entity_poly.pdbx_seq_one_letter_code
_entity_poly.pdbx_strand_id
1 'polypeptide(L)'
;LILTHRPVVDSGWFEDFGKIFYDRRDFAYGSKNNGDSHISLETRAKQGQCKYVYFASMQDLRGSELVGGNFDKNNEVFATAWDCIIVDEAHEGTQTELGKAVMQELTKDQTKILRLSGTPFNLLDDFKEDEIYTWDYVMEQRAKASWDELHFGDPNPYASLPTMNIYTYDLGRLLNEFVDEDMAFNFREFFRVNNSGTFVHDKDVSAFLNLITKEDKESCYPFANEEYRNIFRHTLWMLPGVKEARAMSAMLQTHPVFQHFKVVNVAGNGDEDEESKDALVAVEEAIGKDPDATRTITLSCGRLTTGVSVKAWTAVFMLSGSYNTAASSYMQTIFRVQTPATINGRVKEQCYVFDFAPDRTLKVIAETAKISSKAGKTSGNDRKIMGEFLNFCPIISIEGSKMNQFDVPKMLEQLKKVYVERVVRNGFEDRSLYNDELMKLNDLELQEFDDLKKIIGQTKAMPKTNQVDINNQG
;
A
#
# COMPACT_ATOMS: atom_id res chain seq x y z
N LEU A 1 -12.23 16.52 17.89
CA LEU A 1 -12.25 16.64 16.44
C LEU A 1 -11.46 15.49 15.82
N ILE A 2 -12.01 14.87 14.78
CA ILE A 2 -11.27 13.92 13.93
C ILE A 2 -11.11 14.55 12.56
N LEU A 3 -9.86 14.55 12.08
CA LEU A 3 -9.48 15.05 10.77
C LEU A 3 -9.00 13.89 9.93
N THR A 4 -9.56 13.72 8.74
CA THR A 4 -9.04 12.81 7.72
C THR A 4 -8.60 13.58 6.51
N HIS A 5 -7.76 12.97 5.69
CA HIS A 5 -7.37 13.59 4.42
C HIS A 5 -8.58 13.73 3.49
N ARG A 6 -9.47 12.73 3.47
CA ARG A 6 -10.64 12.64 2.57
C ARG A 6 -11.96 12.50 3.34
N PRO A 7 -13.06 13.07 2.82
CA PRO A 7 -14.37 13.00 3.47
C PRO A 7 -14.99 11.59 3.58
N VAL A 8 -14.58 10.66 2.70
CA VAL A 8 -15.23 9.34 2.53
C VAL A 8 -14.99 8.38 3.71
N VAL A 9 -14.07 8.70 4.61
CA VAL A 9 -13.60 7.77 5.66
C VAL A 9 -14.45 7.85 6.94
N ASP A 10 -15.42 8.78 7.01
CA ASP A 10 -16.25 8.99 8.21
C ASP A 10 -17.11 7.78 8.58
N SER A 11 -17.62 7.04 7.62
CA SER A 11 -18.44 5.85 7.87
C SER A 11 -17.70 4.75 8.64
N GLY A 12 -16.42 4.53 8.34
CA GLY A 12 -15.56 3.58 9.07
C GLY A 12 -15.36 4.00 10.52
N TRP A 13 -15.08 5.28 10.75
CA TRP A 13 -14.95 5.83 12.08
C TRP A 13 -16.22 5.71 12.91
N PHE A 14 -17.39 5.95 12.32
CA PHE A 14 -18.67 5.81 13.02
C PHE A 14 -19.02 4.36 13.36
N GLU A 15 -18.68 3.42 12.48
CA GLU A 15 -18.80 2.00 12.78
C GLU A 15 -17.95 1.60 13.99
N ASP A 16 -16.71 2.08 14.05
CA ASP A 16 -15.79 1.79 15.15
C ASP A 16 -16.22 2.49 16.45
N PHE A 17 -16.72 3.72 16.38
CA PHE A 17 -17.34 4.36 17.53
C PHE A 17 -18.54 3.57 18.05
N GLY A 18 -19.39 3.05 17.16
CA GLY A 18 -20.50 2.20 17.54
C GLY A 18 -20.07 0.95 18.31
N LYS A 19 -18.91 0.37 17.96
CA LYS A 19 -18.32 -0.78 18.67
C LYS A 19 -17.72 -0.39 20.02
N ILE A 20 -17.00 0.73 20.09
CA ILE A 20 -16.28 1.17 21.30
C ILE A 20 -17.23 1.77 22.32
N PHE A 21 -18.25 2.52 21.88
CA PHE A 21 -19.16 3.27 22.74
C PHE A 21 -20.59 2.69 22.76
N TYR A 22 -20.74 1.41 22.46
CA TYR A 22 -22.03 0.72 22.31
C TYR A 22 -23.02 1.01 23.47
N ASP A 23 -22.53 1.00 24.72
CA ASP A 23 -23.35 1.27 25.93
C ASP A 23 -23.17 2.69 26.46
N ARG A 24 -22.42 3.56 25.79
CA ARG A 24 -22.11 4.91 26.27
C ARG A 24 -23.01 5.94 25.61
N ARG A 25 -23.85 6.58 26.43
CA ARG A 25 -24.68 7.73 26.01
C ARG A 25 -24.00 9.08 26.25
N ASP A 26 -22.75 9.07 26.70
CA ASP A 26 -21.95 10.24 27.06
C ASP A 26 -21.23 10.90 25.86
N PHE A 27 -21.39 10.33 24.64
CA PHE A 27 -20.84 10.88 23.40
C PHE A 27 -21.90 11.02 22.30
N ALA A 28 -21.93 12.21 21.66
CA ALA A 28 -22.58 12.42 20.38
C ALA A 28 -21.51 12.52 19.30
N TYR A 29 -21.74 11.98 18.11
CA TYR A 29 -20.80 12.09 16.99
C TYR A 29 -21.55 12.34 15.68
N GLY A 30 -20.89 13.04 14.77
CA GLY A 30 -21.48 13.39 13.49
C GLY A 30 -20.49 14.04 12.53
N SER A 31 -20.91 14.17 11.28
CA SER A 31 -20.17 14.80 10.20
C SER A 31 -21.08 15.54 9.25
N LYS A 32 -20.50 16.44 8.46
CA LYS A 32 -21.22 17.14 7.39
C LYS A 32 -21.80 16.16 6.36
N ASN A 33 -21.09 15.06 6.06
CA ASN A 33 -21.58 14.02 5.15
C ASN A 33 -22.83 13.30 5.66
N ASN A 34 -22.99 13.20 6.98
CA ASN A 34 -24.18 12.63 7.63
C ASN A 34 -25.27 13.68 7.87
N GLY A 35 -25.15 14.89 7.33
CA GLY A 35 -26.10 15.96 7.50
C GLY A 35 -25.99 16.72 8.84
N ASP A 36 -24.97 16.46 9.63
CA ASP A 36 -24.72 17.18 10.89
C ASP A 36 -23.80 18.39 10.63
N SER A 37 -24.27 19.59 10.95
CA SER A 37 -23.36 20.72 11.11
C SER A 37 -22.67 20.65 12.48
N HIS A 38 -21.50 21.25 12.59
CA HIS A 38 -20.80 21.37 13.88
C HIS A 38 -21.71 21.98 14.97
N ILE A 39 -22.40 23.08 14.64
CA ILE A 39 -23.33 23.79 15.55
C ILE A 39 -24.49 22.88 15.99
N SER A 40 -25.07 22.11 15.07
CA SER A 40 -26.18 21.21 15.41
C SER A 40 -25.73 20.09 16.34
N LEU A 41 -24.54 19.54 16.10
CA LEU A 41 -23.96 18.50 16.94
C LEU A 41 -23.61 19.03 18.34
N GLU A 42 -22.98 20.19 18.40
CA GLU A 42 -22.65 20.85 19.68
C GLU A 42 -23.91 21.15 20.51
N THR A 43 -24.97 21.65 19.83
CA THR A 43 -26.25 21.94 20.49
C THR A 43 -26.87 20.65 21.02
N ARG A 44 -26.90 19.58 20.24
CA ARG A 44 -27.40 18.26 20.65
C ARG A 44 -26.62 17.71 21.85
N ALA A 45 -25.29 17.86 21.82
CA ALA A 45 -24.44 17.43 22.93
C ALA A 45 -24.71 18.22 24.22
N LYS A 46 -24.85 19.54 24.12
CA LYS A 46 -25.21 20.39 25.29
C LYS A 46 -26.58 20.03 25.87
N GLN A 47 -27.59 19.77 25.02
CA GLN A 47 -28.93 19.33 25.45
C GLN A 47 -28.91 17.95 26.10
N GLY A 48 -28.11 17.04 25.56
CA GLY A 48 -27.92 15.69 26.08
C GLY A 48 -26.95 15.60 27.26
N GLN A 49 -26.34 16.72 27.67
CA GLN A 49 -25.27 16.76 28.69
C GLN A 49 -24.14 15.75 28.42
N CYS A 50 -23.79 15.60 27.15
CA CYS A 50 -22.75 14.67 26.71
C CYS A 50 -21.61 15.42 25.99
N LYS A 51 -20.50 14.73 25.80
CA LYS A 51 -19.39 15.14 24.93
C LYS A 51 -19.74 14.91 23.48
N TYR A 52 -19.00 15.52 22.57
CA TYR A 52 -19.21 15.25 21.15
C TYR A 52 -17.89 15.07 20.39
N VAL A 53 -17.99 14.33 19.29
CA VAL A 53 -16.92 14.10 18.33
C VAL A 53 -17.41 14.58 16.96
N TYR A 54 -16.76 15.58 16.44
CA TYR A 54 -17.04 16.08 15.09
C TYR A 54 -15.99 15.56 14.12
N PHE A 55 -16.44 15.10 12.97
CA PHE A 55 -15.60 14.61 11.91
C PHE A 55 -15.53 15.62 10.78
N ALA A 56 -14.31 16.02 10.37
CA ALA A 56 -14.06 16.94 9.26
C ALA A 56 -12.97 16.42 8.34
N SER A 57 -13.01 16.81 7.07
CA SER A 57 -11.92 16.50 6.17
C SER A 57 -10.93 17.67 6.08
N MET A 58 -9.65 17.34 6.01
CA MET A 58 -8.58 18.31 5.77
C MET A 58 -8.81 19.06 4.46
N GLN A 59 -9.32 18.38 3.44
CA GLN A 59 -9.63 18.99 2.14
C GLN A 59 -10.72 20.07 2.25
N ASP A 60 -11.79 19.82 3.03
CA ASP A 60 -12.83 20.82 3.23
C ASP A 60 -12.34 22.01 4.03
N LEU A 61 -11.55 21.78 5.08
CA LEU A 61 -11.00 22.85 5.93
C LEU A 61 -10.00 23.75 5.19
N ARG A 62 -9.16 23.17 4.31
CA ARG A 62 -8.23 23.95 3.47
C ARG A 62 -8.92 24.95 2.54
N GLY A 63 -10.17 24.68 2.18
CA GLY A 63 -10.96 25.60 1.36
C GLY A 63 -11.43 26.87 2.10
N SER A 64 -11.24 26.95 3.43
CA SER A 64 -11.67 28.10 4.24
C SER A 64 -10.75 29.31 4.06
N GLU A 65 -11.34 30.52 3.99
CA GLU A 65 -10.61 31.80 3.93
C GLU A 65 -9.69 32.00 5.13
N LEU A 66 -10.05 31.50 6.31
CA LEU A 66 -9.23 31.59 7.52
C LEU A 66 -7.83 30.99 7.39
N VAL A 67 -7.68 30.05 6.49
CA VAL A 67 -6.40 29.37 6.25
C VAL A 67 -5.84 29.62 4.85
N GLY A 68 -6.35 30.63 4.14
CA GLY A 68 -5.91 31.01 2.80
C GLY A 68 -6.65 30.31 1.66
N GLY A 69 -7.77 29.67 1.92
CA GLY A 69 -8.71 29.16 0.90
C GLY A 69 -9.61 30.25 0.32
N ASN A 70 -10.59 29.83 -0.47
CA ASN A 70 -11.43 30.75 -1.24
C ASN A 70 -12.87 30.88 -0.72
N PHE A 71 -13.21 30.23 0.39
CA PHE A 71 -14.59 30.13 0.84
C PHE A 71 -14.75 30.56 2.30
N ASP A 72 -15.75 31.38 2.58
CA ASP A 72 -16.18 31.69 3.96
C ASP A 72 -16.99 30.50 4.53
N LYS A 73 -16.28 29.57 5.16
CA LYS A 73 -16.85 28.36 5.73
C LYS A 73 -16.02 27.83 6.88
N ASN A 74 -16.63 26.95 7.70
CA ASN A 74 -15.99 26.24 8.81
C ASN A 74 -15.48 27.15 9.95
N ASN A 75 -15.92 28.41 10.02
CA ASN A 75 -15.46 29.37 11.02
C ASN A 75 -15.73 28.87 12.45
N GLU A 76 -16.86 28.21 12.67
CA GLU A 76 -17.23 27.63 13.96
C GLU A 76 -16.32 26.45 14.37
N VAL A 77 -15.82 25.69 13.39
CA VAL A 77 -14.89 24.58 13.65
C VAL A 77 -13.53 25.14 14.11
N PHE A 78 -13.04 26.19 13.45
CA PHE A 78 -11.79 26.86 13.81
C PHE A 78 -11.90 27.66 15.14
N ALA A 79 -13.07 28.22 15.42
CA ALA A 79 -13.31 28.95 16.66
C ALA A 79 -13.42 28.04 17.90
N THR A 80 -13.68 26.76 17.72
CA THR A 80 -13.84 25.81 18.82
C THR A 80 -12.51 25.47 19.46
N ALA A 81 -12.44 25.54 20.80
CA ALA A 81 -11.32 25.04 21.56
C ALA A 81 -11.45 23.50 21.74
N TRP A 82 -10.86 22.78 20.83
CA TRP A 82 -10.89 21.31 20.87
C TRP A 82 -9.99 20.75 21.96
N ASP A 83 -10.50 19.87 22.82
CA ASP A 83 -9.69 19.15 23.82
C ASP A 83 -8.70 18.20 23.17
N CYS A 84 -9.14 17.52 22.09
CA CYS A 84 -8.33 16.57 21.34
C CYS A 84 -8.61 16.66 19.84
N ILE A 85 -7.54 16.62 19.06
CA ILE A 85 -7.60 16.50 17.59
C ILE A 85 -6.92 15.18 17.22
N ILE A 86 -7.67 14.30 16.59
CA ILE A 86 -7.13 13.07 16.00
C ILE A 86 -6.95 13.33 14.49
N VAL A 87 -5.72 13.18 14.00
CA VAL A 87 -5.39 13.33 12.57
C VAL A 87 -5.14 11.95 11.99
N ASP A 88 -6.08 11.48 11.20
CA ASP A 88 -5.99 10.22 10.49
C ASP A 88 -5.23 10.38 9.19
N GLU A 89 -4.46 9.36 8.78
CA GLU A 89 -3.53 9.41 7.65
C GLU A 89 -2.63 10.65 7.68
N ALA A 90 -2.04 10.90 8.86
CA ALA A 90 -1.30 12.13 9.14
C ALA A 90 -0.08 12.38 8.21
N HIS A 91 0.41 11.33 7.53
CA HIS A 91 1.45 11.44 6.50
C HIS A 91 0.93 12.10 5.21
N GLU A 92 -0.39 12.11 4.98
CA GLU A 92 -1.03 12.78 3.86
C GLU A 92 -1.56 14.15 4.29
N GLY A 93 -1.32 15.16 3.48
CA GLY A 93 -2.01 16.42 3.60
C GLY A 93 -1.59 17.39 4.72
N THR A 94 -1.04 16.93 5.85
CA THR A 94 -0.59 17.82 6.93
C THR A 94 0.74 18.51 6.61
N GLN A 95 1.51 17.97 5.70
CA GLN A 95 2.83 18.49 5.31
C GLN A 95 2.76 19.65 4.31
N THR A 96 1.61 19.90 3.69
CA THR A 96 1.42 21.03 2.78
C THR A 96 1.29 22.34 3.56
N GLU A 97 1.61 23.47 2.94
CA GLU A 97 1.46 24.82 3.55
C GLU A 97 0.04 25.05 4.09
N LEU A 98 -0.99 24.73 3.28
CA LEU A 98 -2.39 24.86 3.72
C LEU A 98 -2.74 23.86 4.86
N GLY A 99 -2.20 22.66 4.83
CA GLY A 99 -2.40 21.70 5.90
C GLY A 99 -1.78 22.15 7.22
N LYS A 100 -0.59 22.73 7.18
CA LYS A 100 0.06 23.35 8.34
C LYS A 100 -0.76 24.53 8.87
N ALA A 101 -1.28 25.40 7.98
CA ALA A 101 -2.14 26.51 8.37
C ALA A 101 -3.43 26.03 9.06
N VAL A 102 -4.08 24.96 8.54
CA VAL A 102 -5.25 24.36 9.19
C VAL A 102 -4.90 23.86 10.59
N MET A 103 -3.81 23.12 10.75
CA MET A 103 -3.40 22.59 12.07
C MET A 103 -3.05 23.72 13.03
N GLN A 104 -2.37 24.76 12.58
CA GLN A 104 -2.02 25.93 13.38
C GLN A 104 -3.27 26.66 13.91
N GLU A 105 -4.27 26.84 13.04
CA GLU A 105 -5.50 27.56 13.42
C GLU A 105 -6.40 26.73 14.35
N LEU A 106 -6.45 25.41 14.19
CA LEU A 106 -7.23 24.52 15.03
C LEU A 106 -6.60 24.25 16.39
N THR A 107 -5.29 24.33 16.52
CA THR A 107 -4.56 23.97 17.74
C THR A 107 -4.56 25.15 18.70
N LYS A 108 -5.12 24.96 19.90
CA LYS A 108 -5.06 25.94 21.01
C LYS A 108 -4.16 25.39 22.11
N ASP A 109 -3.81 26.21 23.10
CA ASP A 109 -2.81 25.89 24.15
C ASP A 109 -3.05 24.55 24.89
N GLN A 110 -4.31 24.15 25.04
CA GLN A 110 -4.68 22.93 25.76
C GLN A 110 -5.01 21.75 24.86
N THR A 111 -5.00 21.94 23.53
CA THR A 111 -5.37 20.91 22.57
C THR A 111 -4.34 19.78 22.56
N LYS A 112 -4.80 18.56 22.76
CA LYS A 112 -3.99 17.34 22.55
C LYS A 112 -4.10 16.90 21.11
N ILE A 113 -2.99 16.49 20.51
CA ILE A 113 -2.96 16.02 19.13
C ILE A 113 -2.52 14.56 19.10
N LEU A 114 -3.34 13.69 18.49
CA LEU A 114 -3.00 12.31 18.17
C LEU A 114 -2.90 12.18 16.67
N ARG A 115 -1.74 11.76 16.17
CA ARG A 115 -1.53 11.49 14.75
C ARG A 115 -1.53 9.99 14.50
N LEU A 116 -2.37 9.54 13.59
CA LEU A 116 -2.48 8.15 13.18
C LEU A 116 -1.94 8.00 11.76
N SER A 117 -1.22 6.94 11.51
CA SER A 117 -0.74 6.59 10.18
C SER A 117 -0.44 5.10 10.09
N GLY A 118 -0.94 4.43 9.05
CA GLY A 118 -0.56 3.08 8.70
C GLY A 118 0.83 3.00 8.08
N THR A 119 1.36 4.13 7.58
CA THR A 119 2.65 4.23 6.89
C THR A 119 3.41 5.50 7.31
N PRO A 120 3.94 5.55 8.54
CA PRO A 120 4.46 6.77 9.17
C PRO A 120 5.88 7.16 8.72
N PHE A 121 6.32 6.75 7.52
CA PHE A 121 7.70 6.87 7.01
C PHE A 121 8.30 8.28 7.11
N ASN A 122 7.48 9.32 7.02
CA ASN A 122 7.93 10.71 7.06
C ASN A 122 7.56 11.44 8.36
N LEU A 123 6.96 10.74 9.33
CA LEU A 123 6.44 11.37 10.55
C LEU A 123 7.26 11.05 11.80
N LEU A 124 7.94 9.93 11.84
CA LEU A 124 8.58 9.44 13.07
C LEU A 124 9.71 10.33 13.59
N ASP A 125 10.39 11.04 12.68
CA ASP A 125 11.49 11.92 13.06
C ASP A 125 11.02 13.21 13.80
N ASP A 126 9.71 13.52 13.72
CA ASP A 126 9.09 14.67 14.39
C ASP A 126 8.75 14.40 15.87
N PHE A 127 8.90 13.14 16.36
CA PHE A 127 8.46 12.71 17.67
C PHE A 127 9.57 12.05 18.47
N LYS A 128 9.50 12.19 19.78
CA LYS A 128 10.35 11.41 20.69
C LYS A 128 9.83 9.99 20.80
N GLU A 129 10.73 9.09 21.18
CA GLU A 129 10.44 7.65 21.30
C GLU A 129 9.27 7.34 22.25
N ASP A 130 9.17 8.07 23.37
CA ASP A 130 8.11 7.93 24.37
C ASP A 130 6.76 8.54 23.94
N GLU A 131 6.74 9.28 22.83
CA GLU A 131 5.54 9.84 22.20
C GLU A 131 4.95 8.95 21.10
N ILE A 132 5.64 7.85 20.76
CA ILE A 132 5.27 6.96 19.65
C ILE A 132 4.71 5.63 20.17
N TYR A 133 3.52 5.27 19.72
CA TYR A 133 2.95 3.94 19.90
C TYR A 133 2.85 3.23 18.54
N THR A 134 3.41 2.03 18.45
CA THR A 134 3.37 1.21 17.23
C THR A 134 2.53 -0.03 17.44
N TRP A 135 1.68 -0.32 16.47
CA TRP A 135 0.98 -1.59 16.33
C TRP A 135 1.03 -1.99 14.86
N ASP A 136 1.95 -2.87 14.52
CA ASP A 136 2.25 -3.24 13.14
C ASP A 136 1.76 -4.65 12.78
N TYR A 137 1.90 -5.00 11.51
CA TYR A 137 1.52 -6.30 10.98
C TYR A 137 2.15 -7.48 11.75
N VAL A 138 3.42 -7.37 12.11
CA VAL A 138 4.13 -8.43 12.86
C VAL A 138 3.53 -8.60 14.25
N MET A 139 3.20 -7.49 14.91
CA MET A 139 2.56 -7.51 16.22
C MET A 139 1.17 -8.14 16.18
N GLU A 140 0.37 -7.83 15.14
CA GLU A 140 -0.95 -8.43 14.92
C GLU A 140 -0.85 -9.95 14.70
N GLN A 141 0.05 -10.40 13.84
CA GLN A 141 0.25 -11.82 13.57
C GLN A 141 0.79 -12.57 14.79
N ARG A 142 1.66 -11.93 15.57
CA ARG A 142 2.15 -12.48 16.83
C ARG A 142 1.02 -12.58 17.86
N ALA A 143 0.21 -11.55 18.00
CA ALA A 143 -0.96 -11.55 18.87
C ALA A 143 -1.94 -12.65 18.46
N LYS A 144 -2.20 -12.81 17.14
CA LYS A 144 -3.02 -13.89 16.60
C LYS A 144 -2.49 -15.28 17.02
N ALA A 145 -1.17 -15.49 16.87
CA ALA A 145 -0.55 -16.78 17.14
C ALA A 145 -0.50 -17.17 18.63
N SER A 146 -0.35 -16.17 19.51
CA SER A 146 -0.19 -16.39 20.96
C SER A 146 -1.46 -16.10 21.78
N TRP A 147 -2.56 -15.72 21.13
CA TRP A 147 -3.78 -15.28 21.85
C TRP A 147 -4.31 -16.33 22.81
N ASP A 148 -4.49 -17.55 22.33
CA ASP A 148 -5.12 -18.62 23.10
C ASP A 148 -4.27 -19.05 24.32
N GLU A 149 -2.95 -18.85 24.26
CA GLU A 149 -2.04 -19.12 25.37
C GLU A 149 -2.09 -18.01 26.45
N LEU A 150 -2.22 -16.75 26.01
CA LEU A 150 -2.17 -15.57 26.87
C LEU A 150 -3.54 -15.16 27.40
N HIS A 151 -4.62 -15.51 26.70
CA HIS A 151 -6.00 -15.09 26.96
C HIS A 151 -6.94 -16.31 26.97
N PHE A 152 -6.63 -17.28 27.81
CA PHE A 152 -7.37 -18.55 27.89
C PHE A 152 -8.87 -18.33 28.11
N GLY A 153 -9.68 -18.80 27.16
CA GLY A 153 -11.14 -18.69 27.20
C GLY A 153 -11.73 -17.45 26.55
N ASP A 154 -10.91 -16.47 26.13
CA ASP A 154 -11.37 -15.29 25.42
C ASP A 154 -11.31 -15.52 23.90
N PRO A 155 -12.34 -15.10 23.14
CA PRO A 155 -12.30 -15.18 21.68
C PRO A 155 -11.10 -14.41 21.11
N ASN A 156 -10.37 -15.02 20.18
CA ASN A 156 -9.24 -14.38 19.53
C ASN A 156 -9.73 -13.29 18.54
N PRO A 157 -9.52 -11.98 18.82
CA PRO A 157 -9.99 -10.91 17.94
C PRO A 157 -9.25 -10.85 16.60
N TYR A 158 -8.08 -11.49 16.51
CA TYR A 158 -7.25 -11.55 15.30
C TYR A 158 -7.46 -12.85 14.51
N ALA A 159 -8.36 -13.73 14.92
CA ALA A 159 -8.56 -15.04 14.30
C ALA A 159 -8.84 -14.98 12.79
N SER A 160 -9.61 -13.96 12.36
CA SER A 160 -9.97 -13.75 10.95
C SER A 160 -8.95 -12.97 10.14
N LEU A 161 -7.85 -12.49 10.74
CA LEU A 161 -6.82 -11.73 10.03
C LEU A 161 -6.00 -12.68 9.13
N PRO A 162 -5.96 -12.46 7.80
CA PRO A 162 -5.21 -13.34 6.91
C PRO A 162 -3.71 -13.13 7.04
N THR A 163 -2.96 -14.20 6.84
CA THR A 163 -1.50 -14.14 6.70
C THR A 163 -1.13 -13.76 5.28
N MET A 164 -0.21 -12.81 5.11
CA MET A 164 0.23 -12.33 3.81
C MET A 164 1.43 -13.13 3.30
N ASN A 165 1.38 -13.49 2.03
CA ASN A 165 2.47 -14.13 1.32
C ASN A 165 2.84 -13.28 0.09
N ILE A 166 4.12 -12.96 -0.07
CA ILE A 166 4.61 -12.18 -1.20
C ILE A 166 5.35 -13.12 -2.16
N TYR A 167 4.85 -13.24 -3.37
CA TYR A 167 5.48 -13.98 -4.45
C TYR A 167 6.13 -13.00 -5.42
N THR A 168 7.40 -13.22 -5.73
CA THR A 168 8.16 -12.36 -6.65
C THR A 168 8.57 -13.13 -7.90
N TYR A 169 8.43 -12.48 -9.04
CA TYR A 169 8.79 -12.99 -10.35
C TYR A 169 9.73 -12.00 -11.02
N ASP A 170 10.90 -12.45 -11.41
CA ASP A 170 11.88 -11.57 -12.05
C ASP A 170 11.60 -11.42 -13.56
N LEU A 171 10.72 -10.47 -13.90
CA LEU A 171 10.46 -10.15 -15.31
C LEU A 171 11.68 -9.54 -16.00
N GLY A 172 12.55 -8.85 -15.27
CA GLY A 172 13.77 -8.28 -15.84
C GLY A 172 14.72 -9.35 -16.39
N ARG A 173 14.76 -10.53 -15.78
CA ARG A 173 15.50 -11.68 -16.33
C ARG A 173 14.83 -12.32 -17.54
N LEU A 174 13.51 -12.31 -17.56
CA LEU A 174 12.72 -12.89 -18.65
C LEU A 174 12.64 -11.96 -19.86
N LEU A 175 12.61 -10.65 -19.62
CA LEU A 175 12.36 -9.60 -20.60
C LEU A 175 13.40 -8.47 -20.42
N ASN A 176 14.68 -8.76 -20.67
CA ASN A 176 15.80 -7.83 -20.46
C ASN A 176 15.66 -6.48 -21.19
N GLU A 177 14.82 -6.39 -22.21
CA GLU A 177 14.59 -5.17 -23.00
C GLU A 177 13.85 -4.09 -22.20
N PHE A 178 13.19 -4.45 -21.10
CA PHE A 178 12.36 -3.56 -20.29
C PHE A 178 12.96 -3.18 -18.94
N VAL A 179 14.28 -3.32 -18.77
CA VAL A 179 14.99 -2.90 -17.55
C VAL A 179 15.38 -1.44 -17.69
N ASP A 180 15.01 -0.61 -16.72
CA ASP A 180 15.33 0.83 -16.68
C ASP A 180 16.74 1.12 -16.15
N GLU A 181 17.08 2.42 -16.05
CA GLU A 181 18.37 2.89 -15.54
C GLU A 181 18.64 2.47 -14.10
N ASP A 182 17.58 2.29 -13.31
CA ASP A 182 17.63 1.84 -11.92
C ASP A 182 17.73 0.31 -11.78
N MET A 183 17.97 -0.42 -12.85
CA MET A 183 18.03 -1.89 -12.91
C MET A 183 16.69 -2.55 -12.51
N ALA A 184 15.59 -1.81 -12.51
CA ALA A 184 14.25 -2.30 -12.24
C ALA A 184 13.47 -2.54 -13.53
N PHE A 185 12.47 -3.40 -13.46
CA PHE A 185 11.58 -3.62 -14.59
C PHE A 185 10.74 -2.38 -14.88
N ASN A 186 10.81 -1.87 -16.11
CA ASN A 186 10.10 -0.67 -16.52
C ASN A 186 8.65 -0.98 -16.95
N PHE A 187 7.74 -1.02 -16.00
CA PHE A 187 6.32 -1.27 -16.25
C PHE A 187 5.68 -0.23 -17.18
N ARG A 188 6.10 1.05 -17.13
CA ARG A 188 5.56 2.10 -18.00
C ARG A 188 5.87 1.84 -19.46
N GLU A 189 7.12 1.44 -19.76
CA GLU A 189 7.49 1.11 -21.12
C GLU A 189 6.84 -0.19 -21.57
N PHE A 190 6.87 -1.22 -20.73
CA PHE A 190 6.28 -2.52 -21.03
C PHE A 190 4.79 -2.43 -21.38
N PHE A 191 4.02 -1.68 -20.59
CA PHE A 191 2.59 -1.46 -20.80
C PHE A 191 2.27 -0.19 -21.60
N ARG A 192 3.24 0.43 -22.28
CA ARG A 192 3.03 1.65 -23.06
C ARG A 192 1.94 1.44 -24.11
N VAL A 193 1.00 2.42 -24.17
CA VAL A 193 -0.15 2.40 -25.08
C VAL A 193 0.08 3.41 -26.21
N ASN A 194 -0.23 2.99 -27.43
CA ASN A 194 -0.18 3.83 -28.62
C ASN A 194 -1.44 4.72 -28.77
N ASN A 195 -1.46 5.56 -29.79
CA ASN A 195 -2.59 6.46 -30.06
C ASN A 195 -3.91 5.75 -30.41
N SER A 196 -3.86 4.48 -30.82
CA SER A 196 -5.05 3.66 -31.10
C SER A 196 -5.60 2.96 -29.85
N GLY A 197 -4.98 3.14 -28.68
CA GLY A 197 -5.44 2.56 -27.42
C GLY A 197 -5.00 1.11 -27.19
N THR A 198 -4.05 0.59 -28.00
CA THR A 198 -3.49 -0.75 -27.85
C THR A 198 -2.05 -0.70 -27.34
N PHE A 199 -1.57 -1.79 -26.75
CA PHE A 199 -0.19 -1.84 -26.27
C PHE A 199 0.80 -1.74 -27.44
N VAL A 200 1.86 -0.96 -27.26
CA VAL A 200 2.98 -0.92 -28.23
C VAL A 200 3.68 -2.27 -28.27
N HIS A 201 3.83 -2.90 -27.11
CA HIS A 201 4.46 -4.21 -26.91
C HIS A 201 3.40 -5.31 -26.76
N ASP A 202 2.39 -5.31 -27.62
CA ASP A 202 1.23 -6.21 -27.57
C ASP A 202 1.62 -7.69 -27.47
N LYS A 203 2.64 -8.12 -28.22
CA LYS A 203 3.14 -9.50 -28.20
C LYS A 203 3.75 -9.86 -26.86
N ASP A 204 4.50 -8.95 -26.23
CA ASP A 204 5.18 -9.20 -24.97
C ASP A 204 4.17 -9.21 -23.82
N VAL A 205 3.19 -8.29 -23.81
CA VAL A 205 2.08 -8.29 -22.86
C VAL A 205 1.23 -9.57 -23.01
N SER A 206 0.95 -9.98 -24.22
CA SER A 206 0.25 -11.24 -24.50
C SER A 206 1.06 -12.46 -24.01
N ALA A 207 2.37 -12.47 -24.24
CA ALA A 207 3.28 -13.51 -23.76
C ALA A 207 3.31 -13.56 -22.21
N PHE A 208 3.30 -12.41 -21.55
CA PHE A 208 3.19 -12.32 -20.10
C PHE A 208 1.88 -12.92 -19.58
N LEU A 209 0.74 -12.57 -20.17
CA LEU A 209 -0.57 -13.15 -19.78
C LEU A 209 -0.62 -14.65 -20.02
N ASN A 210 -0.08 -15.11 -21.13
CA ASN A 210 0.03 -16.54 -21.43
C ASN A 210 0.96 -17.27 -20.43
N LEU A 211 2.04 -16.62 -19.98
CA LEU A 211 2.96 -17.19 -19.01
C LEU A 211 2.27 -17.43 -17.65
N ILE A 212 1.56 -16.42 -17.14
CA ILE A 212 0.91 -16.53 -15.81
C ILE A 212 -0.33 -17.45 -15.82
N THR A 213 -0.80 -17.85 -16.99
CA THR A 213 -1.95 -18.75 -17.19
C THR A 213 -1.55 -20.11 -17.77
N LYS A 214 -0.26 -20.31 -18.06
CA LYS A 214 0.24 -21.54 -18.69
C LYS A 214 -0.10 -22.76 -17.85
N GLU A 215 -0.93 -23.61 -18.41
CA GLU A 215 -1.34 -24.85 -17.73
C GLU A 215 -0.18 -25.82 -17.63
N ASP A 216 0.29 -26.02 -16.40
CA ASP A 216 1.33 -26.97 -16.03
C ASP A 216 1.11 -27.40 -14.59
N LYS A 217 1.19 -28.70 -14.33
CA LYS A 217 0.99 -29.27 -12.98
C LYS A 217 2.08 -28.82 -12.00
N GLU A 218 3.26 -28.50 -12.49
CA GLU A 218 4.41 -28.03 -11.69
C GLU A 218 4.56 -26.52 -11.68
N SER A 219 3.68 -25.80 -12.39
CA SER A 219 3.74 -24.35 -12.48
C SER A 219 3.37 -23.67 -11.18
N CYS A 220 4.16 -22.67 -10.81
CA CYS A 220 3.90 -21.80 -9.66
C CYS A 220 3.27 -20.46 -10.07
N TYR A 221 2.81 -20.33 -11.29
CA TYR A 221 2.14 -19.10 -11.76
C TYR A 221 0.69 -19.02 -11.28
N PRO A 222 0.19 -17.81 -10.96
CA PRO A 222 -1.03 -17.62 -10.18
C PRO A 222 -2.33 -18.08 -10.86
N PHE A 223 -2.34 -18.24 -12.16
CA PHE A 223 -3.54 -18.69 -12.91
C PHE A 223 -3.29 -19.98 -13.71
N ALA A 224 -2.23 -20.71 -13.38
CA ALA A 224 -1.79 -21.88 -14.14
C ALA A 224 -2.77 -23.06 -14.10
N ASN A 225 -3.59 -23.17 -13.07
CA ASN A 225 -4.55 -24.26 -12.94
C ASN A 225 -5.86 -23.80 -12.27
N GLU A 226 -6.86 -24.65 -12.26
CA GLU A 226 -8.19 -24.33 -11.76
C GLU A 226 -8.20 -24.12 -10.22
N GLU A 227 -7.35 -24.81 -9.49
CA GLU A 227 -7.21 -24.62 -8.04
C GLU A 227 -6.73 -23.19 -7.72
N TYR A 228 -5.67 -22.74 -8.41
CA TYR A 228 -5.15 -21.37 -8.26
C TYR A 228 -6.18 -20.34 -8.72
N ARG A 229 -6.88 -20.55 -9.81
CA ARG A 229 -7.97 -19.68 -10.29
C ARG A 229 -9.11 -19.59 -9.26
N ASN A 230 -9.34 -20.61 -8.47
CA ASN A 230 -10.30 -20.59 -7.39
C ASN A 230 -9.79 -19.85 -6.15
N ILE A 231 -8.52 -19.95 -5.82
CA ILE A 231 -7.88 -19.15 -4.76
C ILE A 231 -7.88 -17.67 -5.13
N PHE A 232 -7.53 -17.36 -6.38
CA PHE A 232 -7.43 -15.98 -6.90
C PHE A 232 -8.67 -15.55 -7.67
N ARG A 233 -9.87 -15.87 -7.13
CA ARG A 233 -11.16 -15.49 -7.74
C ARG A 233 -11.32 -13.99 -7.90
N HIS A 234 -10.90 -13.23 -6.88
CA HIS A 234 -11.05 -11.78 -6.80
C HIS A 234 -9.70 -11.14 -6.56
N THR A 235 -9.22 -10.42 -7.55
CA THR A 235 -7.88 -9.83 -7.52
C THR A 235 -7.90 -8.35 -7.87
N LEU A 236 -6.93 -7.61 -7.30
CA LEU A 236 -6.64 -6.22 -7.63
C LEU A 236 -5.36 -6.15 -8.46
N TRP A 237 -5.38 -5.54 -9.62
CA TRP A 237 -4.23 -5.35 -10.48
C TRP A 237 -3.88 -3.88 -10.58
N MET A 238 -2.66 -3.54 -10.16
CA MET A 238 -2.14 -2.18 -10.18
C MET A 238 -1.37 -1.92 -11.47
N LEU A 239 -1.90 -1.05 -12.31
CA LEU A 239 -1.33 -0.70 -13.62
C LEU A 239 -0.72 0.71 -13.61
N PRO A 240 0.20 1.03 -14.54
CA PRO A 240 0.90 2.31 -14.56
C PRO A 240 0.00 3.53 -14.80
N GLY A 241 -1.14 3.36 -15.46
CA GLY A 241 -2.02 4.47 -15.77
C GLY A 241 -3.39 4.04 -16.31
N VAL A 242 -4.23 5.04 -16.56
CA VAL A 242 -5.62 4.85 -17.03
C VAL A 242 -5.70 4.25 -18.44
N LYS A 243 -4.81 4.67 -19.34
CA LYS A 243 -4.76 4.15 -20.71
C LYS A 243 -4.32 2.68 -20.71
N GLU A 244 -3.35 2.36 -19.88
CA GLU A 244 -2.82 1.01 -19.70
C GLU A 244 -3.87 0.08 -19.09
N ALA A 245 -4.63 0.54 -18.12
CA ALA A 245 -5.75 -0.21 -17.55
C ALA A 245 -6.86 -0.48 -18.57
N ARG A 246 -7.16 0.49 -19.43
CA ARG A 246 -8.14 0.31 -20.50
C ARG A 246 -7.68 -0.70 -21.56
N ALA A 247 -6.42 -0.62 -21.98
CA ALA A 247 -5.84 -1.56 -22.93
C ALA A 247 -5.78 -2.98 -22.33
N MET A 248 -5.40 -3.11 -21.05
CA MET A 248 -5.40 -4.37 -20.32
C MET A 248 -6.80 -4.96 -20.24
N SER A 249 -7.82 -4.17 -19.92
CA SER A 249 -9.22 -4.62 -19.87
C SER A 249 -9.66 -5.23 -21.20
N ALA A 250 -9.34 -4.59 -22.33
CA ALA A 250 -9.66 -5.10 -23.65
C ALA A 250 -8.94 -6.44 -23.95
N MET A 251 -7.66 -6.55 -23.59
CA MET A 251 -6.87 -7.76 -23.79
C MET A 251 -7.37 -8.93 -22.94
N LEU A 252 -7.69 -8.69 -21.67
CA LEU A 252 -8.20 -9.72 -20.75
C LEU A 252 -9.53 -10.30 -21.22
N GLN A 253 -10.42 -9.48 -21.79
CA GLN A 253 -11.74 -9.92 -22.29
C GLN A 253 -11.65 -10.92 -23.44
N THR A 254 -10.55 -10.91 -24.18
CA THR A 254 -10.32 -11.82 -25.32
C THR A 254 -9.36 -12.97 -25.00
N HIS A 255 -8.73 -12.95 -23.81
CA HIS A 255 -7.77 -13.97 -23.41
C HIS A 255 -8.47 -15.28 -23.01
N PRO A 256 -8.00 -16.47 -23.44
CA PRO A 256 -8.70 -17.75 -23.23
C PRO A 256 -9.06 -18.05 -21.77
N VAL A 257 -8.22 -17.66 -20.80
CA VAL A 257 -8.49 -17.87 -19.38
C VAL A 257 -9.26 -16.70 -18.79
N PHE A 258 -8.83 -15.46 -19.05
CA PHE A 258 -9.38 -14.28 -18.38
C PHE A 258 -10.74 -13.83 -18.91
N GLN A 259 -11.17 -14.27 -20.10
CA GLN A 259 -12.54 -14.04 -20.58
C GLN A 259 -13.61 -14.60 -19.62
N HIS A 260 -13.26 -15.53 -18.76
CA HIS A 260 -14.13 -16.09 -17.71
C HIS A 260 -14.15 -15.28 -16.43
N PHE A 261 -13.41 -14.17 -16.35
CA PHE A 261 -13.39 -13.25 -15.25
C PHE A 261 -14.15 -11.96 -15.63
N LYS A 262 -14.92 -11.42 -14.70
CA LYS A 262 -15.48 -10.08 -14.88
C LYS A 262 -14.37 -9.05 -14.64
N VAL A 263 -14.00 -8.30 -15.66
CA VAL A 263 -13.00 -7.25 -15.56
C VAL A 263 -13.68 -5.94 -15.19
N VAL A 264 -13.31 -5.38 -14.04
CA VAL A 264 -13.82 -4.10 -13.52
C VAL A 264 -12.70 -3.07 -13.59
N ASN A 265 -12.79 -2.15 -14.54
CA ASN A 265 -11.80 -1.09 -14.69
C ASN A 265 -12.25 0.15 -13.90
N VAL A 266 -11.60 0.39 -12.77
CA VAL A 266 -11.81 1.55 -11.91
C VAL A 266 -10.70 2.59 -12.01
N ALA A 267 -9.73 2.38 -12.91
CA ALA A 267 -8.65 3.32 -13.14
C ALA A 267 -9.22 4.66 -13.65
N GLY A 268 -8.83 5.75 -13.04
CA GLY A 268 -9.25 7.09 -13.39
C GLY A 268 -8.25 8.13 -12.93
N ASN A 269 -8.35 9.34 -13.48
CA ASN A 269 -7.55 10.48 -13.07
C ASN A 269 -8.25 11.15 -11.88
N GLY A 270 -7.58 11.19 -10.77
CA GLY A 270 -8.01 11.93 -9.59
C GLY A 270 -8.66 11.08 -8.50
N ASP A 271 -8.72 11.71 -7.35
CA ASP A 271 -9.21 11.16 -6.09
C ASP A 271 -10.54 11.81 -5.68
N GLU A 272 -11.42 12.08 -6.65
CA GLU A 272 -12.72 12.63 -6.33
C GLU A 272 -13.53 11.57 -5.56
N ASP A 273 -14.05 11.96 -4.41
CA ASP A 273 -14.70 11.06 -3.45
C ASP A 273 -15.91 10.33 -4.03
N GLU A 274 -16.70 10.99 -4.88
CA GLU A 274 -17.83 10.38 -5.57
C GLU A 274 -17.38 9.27 -6.53
N GLU A 275 -16.33 9.49 -7.32
CA GLU A 275 -15.81 8.49 -8.25
C GLU A 275 -15.21 7.28 -7.52
N SER A 276 -14.68 7.46 -6.31
CA SER A 276 -14.18 6.34 -5.50
C SER A 276 -15.30 5.51 -4.90
N LYS A 277 -16.43 6.14 -4.53
CA LYS A 277 -17.65 5.43 -4.10
C LYS A 277 -18.25 4.62 -5.24
N ASP A 278 -18.37 5.21 -6.42
CA ASP A 278 -18.89 4.53 -7.61
C ASP A 278 -17.97 3.36 -8.02
N ALA A 279 -16.67 3.53 -7.90
CA ALA A 279 -15.70 2.47 -8.15
C ALA A 279 -15.88 1.29 -7.17
N LEU A 280 -16.06 1.57 -5.88
CA LEU A 280 -16.31 0.53 -4.88
C LEU A 280 -17.63 -0.22 -5.17
N VAL A 281 -18.71 0.51 -5.45
CA VAL A 281 -20.00 -0.07 -5.81
C VAL A 281 -19.86 -0.97 -7.04
N ALA A 282 -19.17 -0.53 -8.10
CA ALA A 282 -18.94 -1.32 -9.29
C ALA A 282 -18.19 -2.64 -9.01
N VAL A 283 -17.19 -2.60 -8.13
CA VAL A 283 -16.45 -3.80 -7.71
C VAL A 283 -17.34 -4.75 -6.92
N GLU A 284 -18.09 -4.24 -5.94
CA GLU A 284 -19.00 -5.04 -5.11
C GLU A 284 -20.15 -5.66 -5.91
N GLU A 285 -20.71 -4.94 -6.87
CA GLU A 285 -21.72 -5.46 -7.80
C GLU A 285 -21.17 -6.56 -8.70
N ALA A 286 -19.92 -6.41 -9.16
CA ALA A 286 -19.27 -7.43 -9.99
C ALA A 286 -18.98 -8.72 -9.20
N ILE A 287 -18.57 -8.60 -7.94
CA ILE A 287 -18.37 -9.72 -7.03
C ILE A 287 -19.74 -10.37 -6.71
N GLY A 288 -20.75 -9.55 -6.46
CA GLY A 288 -22.10 -10.03 -6.16
C GLY A 288 -22.28 -10.53 -4.73
N LYS A 289 -23.45 -11.05 -4.44
CA LYS A 289 -23.83 -11.54 -3.09
C LYS A 289 -23.09 -12.81 -2.69
N ASP A 290 -22.73 -13.64 -3.65
CA ASP A 290 -21.97 -14.87 -3.46
C ASP A 290 -20.62 -14.75 -4.16
N PRO A 291 -19.55 -14.41 -3.44
CA PRO A 291 -18.20 -14.31 -4.01
C PRO A 291 -17.69 -15.63 -4.60
N ASP A 292 -18.15 -16.78 -4.13
CA ASP A 292 -17.72 -18.07 -4.67
C ASP A 292 -18.33 -18.39 -6.04
N ALA A 293 -19.43 -17.72 -6.41
CA ALA A 293 -20.09 -17.90 -7.71
C ALA A 293 -19.48 -17.05 -8.83
N THR A 294 -18.60 -16.11 -8.50
CA THR A 294 -18.04 -15.16 -9.48
C THR A 294 -16.51 -15.14 -9.45
N ARG A 295 -15.93 -14.58 -10.51
CA ARG A 295 -14.49 -14.30 -10.60
C ARG A 295 -14.32 -12.87 -11.13
N THR A 296 -13.52 -12.05 -10.48
CA THR A 296 -13.32 -10.65 -10.87
C THR A 296 -11.84 -10.27 -10.92
N ILE A 297 -11.49 -9.40 -11.86
CA ILE A 297 -10.21 -8.71 -11.89
C ILE A 297 -10.52 -7.22 -11.84
N THR A 298 -10.11 -6.55 -10.77
CA THR A 298 -10.22 -5.11 -10.62
C THR A 298 -8.94 -4.47 -11.13
N LEU A 299 -9.05 -3.59 -12.13
CA LEU A 299 -7.91 -2.84 -12.67
C LEU A 299 -7.91 -1.43 -12.07
N SER A 300 -6.79 -1.02 -11.49
CA SER A 300 -6.60 0.31 -10.91
C SER A 300 -5.22 0.88 -11.24
N CYS A 301 -5.09 2.20 -11.15
CA CYS A 301 -3.81 2.90 -11.20
C CYS A 301 -3.62 3.88 -10.00
N GLY A 302 -4.29 3.60 -8.88
CA GLY A 302 -4.24 4.40 -7.65
C GLY A 302 -5.55 4.48 -6.90
N ARG A 303 -6.70 4.35 -7.56
CA ARG A 303 -8.00 4.28 -6.87
C ARG A 303 -8.10 3.00 -6.05
N LEU A 304 -8.88 3.07 -4.97
CA LEU A 304 -9.13 1.96 -4.04
C LEU A 304 -7.87 1.44 -3.32
N THR A 305 -6.75 2.18 -3.36
CA THR A 305 -5.53 1.82 -2.62
C THR A 305 -5.53 2.36 -1.19
N THR A 306 -6.33 3.37 -0.90
CA THR A 306 -6.48 3.97 0.43
C THR A 306 -7.95 4.07 0.83
N GLY A 307 -8.24 3.89 2.11
CA GLY A 307 -9.57 4.12 2.69
C GLY A 307 -10.68 3.16 2.28
N VAL A 308 -10.40 2.11 1.47
CA VAL A 308 -11.40 1.18 0.94
C VAL A 308 -11.04 -0.25 1.32
N SER A 309 -12.05 -1.03 1.69
CA SER A 309 -11.90 -2.44 2.06
C SER A 309 -12.83 -3.31 1.23
N VAL A 310 -12.26 -4.10 0.31
CA VAL A 310 -13.00 -5.12 -0.44
C VAL A 310 -12.66 -6.48 0.14
N LYS A 311 -13.57 -7.04 0.93
CA LYS A 311 -13.35 -8.27 1.70
C LYS A 311 -12.99 -9.48 0.84
N ALA A 312 -13.53 -9.55 -0.37
CA ALA A 312 -13.34 -10.69 -1.27
C ALA A 312 -11.97 -10.71 -1.98
N TRP A 313 -11.23 -9.60 -2.01
CA TRP A 313 -9.90 -9.62 -2.63
C TRP A 313 -8.95 -10.54 -1.87
N THR A 314 -8.40 -11.52 -2.57
CA THR A 314 -7.43 -12.47 -2.04
C THR A 314 -6.01 -12.17 -2.50
N ALA A 315 -5.84 -11.49 -3.62
CA ALA A 315 -4.51 -11.19 -4.14
C ALA A 315 -4.44 -9.80 -4.81
N VAL A 316 -3.25 -9.20 -4.74
CA VAL A 316 -2.89 -8.00 -5.50
C VAL A 316 -1.72 -8.29 -6.45
N PHE A 317 -1.83 -7.79 -7.67
CA PHE A 317 -0.80 -7.87 -8.71
C PHE A 317 -0.16 -6.50 -8.89
N MET A 318 1.11 -6.39 -8.54
CA MET A 318 1.89 -5.15 -8.60
C MET A 318 2.55 -5.02 -9.98
N LEU A 319 1.79 -4.49 -10.95
CA LEU A 319 2.19 -4.29 -12.34
C LEU A 319 2.53 -2.82 -12.65
N SER A 320 2.86 -2.05 -11.64
CA SER A 320 3.20 -0.63 -11.75
C SER A 320 4.29 -0.23 -10.76
N GLY A 321 4.76 1.00 -10.88
CA GLY A 321 5.80 1.54 -10.03
C GLY A 321 7.21 1.32 -10.56
N SER A 322 8.20 1.76 -9.79
CA SER A 322 9.62 1.67 -10.08
C SER A 322 10.37 1.22 -8.82
N TYR A 323 11.68 1.06 -8.92
CA TYR A 323 12.52 0.83 -7.74
C TYR A 323 12.34 1.93 -6.67
N ASN A 324 12.11 3.16 -7.11
CA ASN A 324 11.90 4.32 -6.23
C ASN A 324 10.45 4.49 -5.75
N THR A 325 9.58 3.51 -5.95
CA THR A 325 8.22 3.52 -5.38
C THR A 325 8.29 3.72 -3.87
N ALA A 326 7.54 4.71 -3.37
CA ALA A 326 7.50 4.98 -1.94
C ALA A 326 6.97 3.75 -1.17
N ALA A 327 7.65 3.39 -0.09
CA ALA A 327 7.26 2.27 0.74
C ALA A 327 5.83 2.43 1.29
N SER A 328 5.42 3.67 1.62
CA SER A 328 4.05 3.98 2.05
C SER A 328 3.00 3.56 1.03
N SER A 329 3.14 3.99 -0.22
CA SER A 329 2.19 3.66 -1.28
C SER A 329 2.15 2.16 -1.58
N TYR A 330 3.31 1.51 -1.54
CA TYR A 330 3.41 0.07 -1.73
C TYR A 330 2.68 -0.69 -0.62
N MET A 331 2.98 -0.38 0.64
CA MET A 331 2.38 -1.04 1.81
C MET A 331 0.87 -0.81 1.89
N GLN A 332 0.41 0.42 1.64
CA GLN A 332 -1.03 0.73 1.58
C GLN A 332 -1.75 -0.13 0.53
N THR A 333 -1.12 -0.33 -0.62
CA THR A 333 -1.69 -1.16 -1.70
C THR A 333 -1.77 -2.62 -1.31
N ILE A 334 -0.67 -3.21 -0.83
CA ILE A 334 -0.65 -4.65 -0.51
C ILE A 334 -1.55 -4.99 0.68
N PHE A 335 -1.70 -4.09 1.65
CA PHE A 335 -2.60 -4.33 2.79
C PHE A 335 -4.08 -4.32 2.43
N ARG A 336 -4.49 -3.87 1.22
CA ARG A 336 -5.89 -3.98 0.78
C ARG A 336 -6.39 -5.42 0.73
N VAL A 337 -5.51 -6.38 0.44
CA VAL A 337 -5.89 -7.81 0.42
C VAL A 337 -5.87 -8.47 1.80
N GLN A 338 -5.32 -7.81 2.81
CA GLN A 338 -5.30 -8.28 4.20
C GLN A 338 -6.63 -8.05 4.94
N THR A 339 -7.60 -7.41 4.33
CA THR A 339 -8.92 -7.19 4.95
C THR A 339 -9.51 -8.52 5.43
N PRO A 340 -9.82 -8.67 6.73
CA PRO A 340 -10.44 -9.88 7.26
C PRO A 340 -11.76 -10.18 6.59
N ALA A 341 -12.01 -11.44 6.30
CA ALA A 341 -13.26 -11.87 5.70
C ALA A 341 -13.65 -13.28 6.10
N THR A 342 -14.94 -13.49 6.25
CA THR A 342 -15.56 -14.83 6.29
C THR A 342 -16.52 -14.90 5.11
N ILE A 343 -16.23 -15.78 4.15
CA ILE A 343 -17.02 -15.97 2.93
C ILE A 343 -17.63 -17.36 2.99
N ASN A 344 -18.97 -17.42 2.97
CA ASN A 344 -19.71 -18.67 3.04
C ASN A 344 -19.25 -19.59 4.21
N GLY A 345 -19.02 -19.00 5.39
CA GLY A 345 -18.58 -19.69 6.60
C GLY A 345 -17.11 -20.07 6.64
N ARG A 346 -16.32 -19.75 5.60
CA ARG A 346 -14.88 -19.98 5.55
C ARG A 346 -14.12 -18.69 5.81
N VAL A 347 -13.22 -18.71 6.79
CA VAL A 347 -12.32 -17.59 7.07
C VAL A 347 -11.27 -17.50 5.96
N LYS A 348 -10.99 -16.28 5.51
CA LYS A 348 -9.87 -15.98 4.62
C LYS A 348 -8.57 -16.04 5.42
N GLU A 349 -7.91 -17.20 5.42
CA GLU A 349 -6.70 -17.42 6.22
C GLU A 349 -5.44 -16.82 5.59
N GLN A 350 -5.42 -16.68 4.27
CA GLN A 350 -4.27 -16.26 3.50
C GLN A 350 -4.65 -15.11 2.55
N CYS A 351 -3.71 -14.21 2.32
CA CYS A 351 -3.75 -13.26 1.22
C CYS A 351 -2.39 -13.17 0.53
N TYR A 352 -2.39 -12.67 -0.71
CA TYR A 352 -1.27 -12.86 -1.61
C TYR A 352 -0.90 -11.55 -2.31
N VAL A 353 0.40 -11.35 -2.47
CA VAL A 353 0.97 -10.27 -3.28
C VAL A 353 1.79 -10.91 -4.39
N PHE A 354 1.54 -10.54 -5.63
CA PHE A 354 2.35 -10.93 -6.77
C PHE A 354 3.10 -9.70 -7.27
N ASP A 355 4.41 -9.65 -7.00
CA ASP A 355 5.26 -8.56 -7.43
C ASP A 355 6.25 -9.05 -8.49
N PHE A 356 6.25 -8.37 -9.63
CA PHE A 356 7.08 -8.71 -10.78
C PHE A 356 8.37 -7.87 -10.84
N ALA A 357 8.70 -7.20 -9.73
CA ALA A 357 9.94 -6.45 -9.52
C ALA A 357 10.53 -6.78 -8.13
N PRO A 358 11.20 -7.94 -7.96
CA PRO A 358 11.62 -8.47 -6.66
C PRO A 358 12.52 -7.52 -5.87
N ASP A 359 13.40 -6.77 -6.51
CA ASP A 359 14.31 -5.84 -5.83
C ASP A 359 13.56 -4.70 -5.15
N ARG A 360 12.49 -4.23 -5.75
CA ARG A 360 11.56 -3.26 -5.14
C ARG A 360 10.91 -3.82 -3.88
N THR A 361 10.41 -5.05 -3.94
CA THR A 361 9.79 -5.73 -2.80
C THR A 361 10.76 -5.80 -1.63
N LEU A 362 11.97 -6.28 -1.86
CA LEU A 362 12.99 -6.42 -0.82
C LEU A 362 13.36 -5.07 -0.19
N LYS A 363 13.50 -4.02 -1.02
CA LYS A 363 13.77 -2.65 -0.55
C LYS A 363 12.66 -2.14 0.38
N VAL A 364 11.40 -2.23 -0.05
CA VAL A 364 10.25 -1.76 0.73
C VAL A 364 10.14 -2.48 2.06
N ILE A 365 10.33 -3.80 2.08
CA ILE A 365 10.26 -4.58 3.31
C ILE A 365 11.39 -4.21 4.28
N ALA A 366 12.60 -3.96 3.76
CA ALA A 366 13.71 -3.50 4.56
C ALA A 366 13.46 -2.08 5.15
N GLU A 367 12.88 -1.15 4.38
CA GLU A 367 12.47 0.16 4.87
C GLU A 367 11.40 0.04 5.96
N THR A 368 10.42 -0.84 5.79
CA THR A 368 9.36 -1.12 6.78
C THR A 368 9.94 -1.65 8.10
N ALA A 369 10.89 -2.59 8.02
CA ALA A 369 11.57 -3.12 9.20
C ALA A 369 12.35 -2.04 9.97
N LYS A 370 12.99 -1.10 9.27
CA LYS A 370 13.68 0.04 9.91
C LYS A 370 12.73 0.96 10.67
N ILE A 371 11.53 1.17 10.16
CA ILE A 371 10.52 1.99 10.83
C ILE A 371 10.09 1.35 12.13
N SER A 372 9.82 0.05 12.13
CA SER A 372 9.50 -0.70 13.34
C SER A 372 10.61 -0.59 14.40
N SER A 373 11.88 -0.55 13.97
CA SER A 373 13.04 -0.32 14.83
C SER A 373 13.06 1.09 15.45
N LYS A 374 12.83 2.14 14.63
CA LYS A 374 12.82 3.54 15.09
C LYS A 374 11.67 3.84 16.06
N ALA A 375 10.59 3.10 16.02
CA ALA A 375 9.47 3.27 16.93
C ALA A 375 9.73 2.81 18.39
N GLY A 376 10.99 2.58 18.73
CA GLY A 376 11.45 2.47 20.12
C GLY A 376 11.14 1.18 20.85
N LYS A 377 10.59 0.19 20.21
CA LYS A 377 10.21 -1.06 20.87
C LYS A 377 11.26 -2.16 20.84
N THR A 378 12.33 -1.97 20.07
CA THR A 378 13.44 -2.92 19.99
C THR A 378 14.74 -2.17 19.77
N SER A 379 15.70 -2.35 20.67
CA SER A 379 17.04 -1.81 20.53
C SER A 379 17.73 -2.38 19.30
N GLY A 380 17.84 -1.59 18.23
CA GLY A 380 18.93 -1.62 17.28
C GLY A 380 19.27 -2.88 16.50
N ASN A 381 18.42 -3.92 16.43
CA ASN A 381 18.70 -5.10 15.64
C ASN A 381 17.75 -5.21 14.42
N ASP A 382 18.00 -4.40 13.40
CA ASP A 382 17.22 -4.40 12.16
C ASP A 382 17.13 -5.79 11.51
N ARG A 383 18.17 -6.62 11.63
CA ARG A 383 18.16 -8.00 11.14
C ARG A 383 17.14 -8.87 11.85
N LYS A 384 16.99 -8.70 13.17
CA LYS A 384 15.99 -9.44 13.96
C LYS A 384 14.59 -9.04 13.53
N ILE A 385 14.33 -7.76 13.36
CA ILE A 385 13.04 -7.21 12.93
C ILE A 385 12.68 -7.68 11.52
N MET A 386 13.65 -7.66 10.59
CA MET A 386 13.46 -8.23 9.25
C MET A 386 13.17 -9.72 9.31
N GLY A 387 13.86 -10.47 10.17
CA GLY A 387 13.61 -11.90 10.36
C GLY A 387 12.19 -12.18 10.89
N GLU A 388 11.74 -11.39 11.87
CA GLU A 388 10.37 -11.49 12.39
C GLU A 388 9.33 -11.13 11.32
N PHE A 389 9.58 -10.11 10.51
CA PHE A 389 8.70 -9.75 9.40
C PHE A 389 8.60 -10.92 8.40
N LEU A 390 9.72 -11.50 7.97
CA LEU A 390 9.75 -12.61 7.02
C LEU A 390 9.11 -13.90 7.56
N ASN A 391 9.08 -14.10 8.87
CA ASN A 391 8.38 -15.22 9.49
C ASN A 391 6.85 -15.12 9.32
N PHE A 392 6.31 -13.93 9.38
CA PHE A 392 4.86 -13.68 9.27
C PHE A 392 4.43 -13.22 7.88
N CYS A 393 5.35 -12.72 7.07
CA CYS A 393 5.14 -12.32 5.69
C CYS A 393 6.27 -12.86 4.81
N PRO A 394 6.23 -14.16 4.46
CA PRO A 394 7.28 -14.76 3.65
C PRO A 394 7.34 -14.15 2.26
N ILE A 395 8.56 -13.88 1.80
CA ILE A 395 8.85 -13.46 0.43
C ILE A 395 9.42 -14.66 -0.32
N ILE A 396 8.77 -15.04 -1.40
CA ILE A 396 9.07 -16.24 -2.17
C ILE A 396 9.39 -15.85 -3.60
N SER A 397 10.63 -16.11 -4.02
CA SER A 397 11.06 -15.94 -5.41
C SER A 397 10.62 -17.15 -6.23
N ILE A 398 10.06 -16.90 -7.40
CA ILE A 398 9.62 -17.94 -8.34
C ILE A 398 10.44 -17.87 -9.61
N GLU A 399 11.07 -19.00 -9.94
CA GLU A 399 11.83 -19.21 -11.17
C GLU A 399 11.29 -20.49 -11.86
N GLY A 400 10.34 -20.35 -12.78
CA GLY A 400 9.67 -21.47 -13.41
C GLY A 400 8.85 -22.30 -12.41
N SER A 401 9.25 -23.55 -12.16
CA SER A 401 8.63 -24.44 -11.16
C SER A 401 9.32 -24.41 -9.79
N LYS A 402 10.38 -23.61 -9.64
CA LYS A 402 11.15 -23.53 -8.39
C LYS A 402 10.67 -22.35 -7.54
N MET A 403 10.48 -22.62 -6.26
CA MET A 403 10.19 -21.62 -5.24
C MET A 403 11.35 -21.54 -4.26
N ASN A 404 11.87 -20.33 -4.03
CA ASN A 404 12.92 -20.07 -3.05
C ASN A 404 12.45 -19.00 -2.08
N GLN A 405 12.30 -19.37 -0.81
CA GLN A 405 11.98 -18.40 0.24
C GLN A 405 13.23 -17.59 0.59
N PHE A 406 13.05 -16.27 0.72
CA PHE A 406 14.08 -15.39 1.22
C PHE A 406 14.21 -15.52 2.74
N ASP A 407 15.44 -15.59 3.21
CA ASP A 407 15.84 -15.31 4.58
C ASP A 407 16.58 -13.99 4.66
N VAL A 408 16.87 -13.49 5.88
CA VAL A 408 17.54 -12.21 6.05
C VAL A 408 18.90 -12.14 5.34
N PRO A 409 19.79 -13.15 5.43
CA PRO A 409 21.06 -13.13 4.69
C PRO A 409 20.89 -13.02 3.18
N LYS A 410 20.02 -13.82 2.57
CA LYS A 410 19.76 -13.78 1.12
C LYS A 410 19.14 -12.46 0.69
N MET A 411 18.24 -11.91 1.49
CA MET A 411 17.62 -10.61 1.22
C MET A 411 18.66 -9.50 1.22
N LEU A 412 19.54 -9.46 2.23
CA LEU A 412 20.63 -8.47 2.30
C LEU A 412 21.66 -8.64 1.19
N GLU A 413 21.99 -9.87 0.83
CA GLU A 413 22.89 -10.17 -0.30
C GLU A 413 22.32 -9.63 -1.61
N GLN A 414 21.04 -9.89 -1.88
CA GLN A 414 20.37 -9.39 -3.09
C GLN A 414 20.32 -7.85 -3.12
N LEU A 415 19.99 -7.20 -2.01
CA LEU A 415 19.99 -5.74 -1.91
C LEU A 415 21.38 -5.14 -2.15
N LYS A 416 22.43 -5.74 -1.58
CA LYS A 416 23.81 -5.33 -1.83
C LYS A 416 24.17 -5.45 -3.31
N LYS A 417 23.79 -6.55 -3.94
CA LYS A 417 24.06 -6.79 -5.36
C LYS A 417 23.42 -5.71 -6.23
N VAL A 418 22.13 -5.43 -6.03
CA VAL A 418 21.39 -4.39 -6.78
C VAL A 418 22.05 -3.02 -6.58
N TYR A 419 22.42 -2.68 -5.34
CA TYR A 419 23.09 -1.43 -5.06
C TYR A 419 24.41 -1.30 -5.80
N VAL A 420 25.24 -2.34 -5.78
CA VAL A 420 26.53 -2.35 -6.48
C VAL A 420 26.33 -2.21 -8.00
N GLU A 421 25.37 -2.93 -8.57
CA GLU A 421 25.04 -2.85 -9.99
C GLU A 421 24.59 -1.42 -10.38
N ARG A 422 23.80 -0.75 -9.56
CA ARG A 422 23.39 0.65 -9.76
C ARG A 422 24.60 1.61 -9.71
N VAL A 423 25.47 1.48 -8.72
CA VAL A 423 26.69 2.31 -8.61
C VAL A 423 27.60 2.16 -9.84
N VAL A 424 27.77 0.94 -10.33
CA VAL A 424 28.60 0.67 -11.51
C VAL A 424 28.00 1.30 -12.77
N ARG A 425 26.66 1.28 -12.88
CA ARG A 425 25.96 1.77 -14.07
C ARG A 425 25.83 3.30 -14.10
N ASN A 426 25.44 3.92 -12.98
CA ASN A 426 25.11 5.34 -12.90
C ASN A 426 26.27 6.21 -12.42
N GLY A 427 27.38 5.60 -11.96
CA GLY A 427 28.52 6.29 -11.36
C GLY A 427 28.24 6.79 -9.95
N PHE A 428 29.27 7.37 -9.32
CA PHE A 428 29.22 7.85 -7.93
C PHE A 428 28.49 9.20 -7.73
N GLU A 429 28.02 9.84 -8.80
CA GLU A 429 27.38 11.16 -8.73
C GLU A 429 25.88 11.12 -8.45
N ASP A 430 25.27 9.93 -8.45
CA ASP A 430 23.85 9.77 -8.14
C ASP A 430 23.60 9.99 -6.64
N ARG A 431 22.97 11.13 -6.32
CA ARG A 431 22.64 11.49 -4.93
C ARG A 431 21.66 10.51 -4.26
N SER A 432 20.85 9.77 -5.02
CA SER A 432 19.94 8.75 -4.49
C SER A 432 20.71 7.60 -3.83
N LEU A 433 21.94 7.35 -4.24
CA LEU A 433 22.83 6.32 -3.67
C LEU A 433 23.32 6.67 -2.27
N TYR A 434 23.42 7.97 -1.95
CA TYR A 434 23.91 8.43 -0.64
C TYR A 434 22.83 8.52 0.42
N ASN A 435 21.56 8.53 0.02
CA ASN A 435 20.42 8.56 0.95
C ASN A 435 19.91 7.16 1.31
N ASP A 436 20.52 6.11 0.78
CA ASP A 436 20.14 4.74 1.10
C ASP A 436 20.71 4.34 2.47
N GLU A 437 20.02 4.74 3.54
CA GLU A 437 20.38 4.40 4.93
C GLU A 437 20.45 2.89 5.19
N LEU A 438 19.85 2.07 4.31
CA LEU A 438 19.97 0.62 4.31
C LEU A 438 21.41 0.14 4.20
N MET A 439 22.29 0.97 3.62
CA MET A 439 23.67 0.65 3.40
C MET A 439 24.62 1.13 4.50
N LYS A 440 24.14 1.79 5.54
CA LYS A 440 24.88 2.01 6.79
C LYS A 440 25.00 0.70 7.59
N LEU A 441 25.47 -0.32 6.92
CA LEU A 441 25.89 -1.57 7.50
C LEU A 441 27.29 -1.34 8.10
N ASN A 442 27.58 -1.96 9.22
CA ASN A 442 28.76 -1.74 10.06
C ASN A 442 30.11 -1.83 9.30
N ASP A 443 31.21 -1.36 9.89
CA ASP A 443 32.55 -1.23 9.28
C ASP A 443 33.10 -2.52 8.63
N LEU A 444 32.69 -3.70 9.09
CA LEU A 444 33.05 -4.99 8.48
C LEU A 444 32.43 -5.18 7.09
N GLU A 445 31.24 -4.68 6.88
CA GLU A 445 30.52 -4.79 5.63
C GLU A 445 30.95 -3.76 4.60
N LEU A 446 31.50 -2.62 5.04
CA LEU A 446 32.18 -1.65 4.17
C LEU A 446 33.46 -2.23 3.56
N GLN A 447 34.17 -3.11 4.28
CA GLN A 447 35.36 -3.77 3.80
C GLN A 447 35.02 -4.83 2.75
N GLU A 448 34.00 -5.62 2.94
CA GLU A 448 33.46 -6.54 1.94
C GLU A 448 32.92 -5.80 0.70
N PHE A 449 32.35 -4.62 0.87
CA PHE A 449 31.91 -3.75 -0.21
C PHE A 449 33.07 -3.22 -1.05
N ASP A 450 34.19 -2.81 -0.43
CA ASP A 450 35.41 -2.37 -1.14
C ASP A 450 36.08 -3.52 -1.89
N ASP A 451 35.99 -4.74 -1.39
CA ASP A 451 36.51 -5.93 -2.07
C ASP A 451 35.65 -6.35 -3.26
N LEU A 452 34.30 -6.27 -3.12
CA LEU A 452 33.34 -6.43 -4.23
C LEU A 452 33.57 -5.37 -5.33
N LYS A 453 33.80 -4.12 -4.94
CA LYS A 453 34.09 -3.01 -5.85
C LYS A 453 35.39 -3.23 -6.66
N LYS A 454 36.40 -3.82 -6.06
CA LYS A 454 37.63 -4.21 -6.75
C LYS A 454 37.39 -5.33 -7.78
N ILE A 455 36.50 -6.26 -7.45
CA ILE A 455 36.17 -7.39 -8.34
C ILE A 455 35.32 -6.91 -9.52
N ILE A 456 34.31 -6.04 -9.28
CA ILE A 456 33.40 -5.51 -10.31
C ILE A 456 34.10 -4.50 -11.20
N GLY A 457 35.02 -3.68 -10.66
CA GLY A 457 35.82 -2.74 -11.46
C GLY A 457 36.75 -3.42 -12.48
N GLN A 458 36.92 -4.74 -12.39
CA GLN A 458 37.68 -5.56 -13.36
C GLN A 458 36.78 -6.21 -14.44
N THR A 459 35.47 -6.18 -14.28
CA THR A 459 34.53 -6.68 -15.28
C THR A 459 34.25 -5.59 -16.32
N LYS A 460 34.46 -5.91 -17.61
CA LYS A 460 34.16 -4.99 -18.72
C LYS A 460 32.69 -4.53 -18.62
N ALA A 461 32.48 -3.21 -18.72
CA ALA A 461 31.17 -2.63 -18.84
C ALA A 461 30.31 -3.38 -19.86
N MET A 462 29.12 -3.82 -19.47
CA MET A 462 28.16 -4.38 -20.41
C MET A 462 27.83 -3.35 -21.50
N PRO A 463 27.66 -3.78 -22.76
CA PRO A 463 27.30 -2.86 -23.85
C PRO A 463 25.99 -2.14 -23.47
N LYS A 464 26.00 -0.81 -23.63
CA LYS A 464 24.80 0.03 -23.43
C LYS A 464 23.68 -0.51 -24.31
N THR A 465 22.64 -1.06 -23.71
CA THR A 465 21.37 -1.25 -24.36
C THR A 465 20.81 0.13 -24.72
N ASN A 466 20.27 0.29 -25.90
CA ASN A 466 19.78 1.55 -26.46
C ASN A 466 18.93 2.28 -25.42
N GLN A 467 19.38 3.46 -25.01
CA GLN A 467 18.60 4.37 -24.19
C GLN A 467 17.31 4.72 -24.94
N VAL A 468 16.18 4.33 -24.41
CA VAL A 468 14.91 4.91 -24.81
C VAL A 468 14.81 6.24 -24.08
N ASP A 469 14.92 7.33 -24.81
CA ASP A 469 14.87 8.69 -24.28
C ASP A 469 13.41 9.01 -23.88
N ILE A 470 13.09 8.80 -22.60
CA ILE A 470 11.74 8.95 -22.04
C ILE A 470 11.39 10.45 -21.79
N ASN A 471 12.37 11.36 -21.91
CA ASN A 471 12.21 12.76 -21.52
C ASN A 471 11.82 13.74 -22.66
N ASN A 472 11.57 13.29 -23.88
CA ASN A 472 11.32 14.18 -25.03
C ASN A 472 9.93 14.08 -25.65
N GLN A 473 8.88 13.87 -24.87
CA GLN A 473 7.53 14.25 -25.34
C GLN A 473 6.70 14.72 -24.15
N GLY A 474 6.60 16.07 -24.06
CA GLY A 474 5.73 16.82 -23.15
C GLY A 474 4.25 16.61 -23.42
#